data_978a135ef38507ba280ed0ac59c4a6af
#
_entry.id   978a135ef38507ba280ed0ac59c4a6af
#
_cell.length_a   1.000
_cell.length_b   1.000
_cell.length_c   1.000
_cell.angle_alpha   90.00
_cell.angle_beta   90.00
_cell.angle_gamma   90.00
#
_symmetry.space_group_name_H-M   'P 1'
#
loop_
_entity.id
_entity.type
_entity.pdbx_description
1 polymer ?
#
loop_
_entity_poly.entity_id
_entity_poly.type
_entity_poly.pdbx_seq_one_letter_code
_entity_poly.pdbx_strand_id
1 'polypeptide(L)'
;MQKNNVLPLFILIILLALNTGNVHAGEDGCFFSKSLHKTAEGMRYWYEAEDGFMSITGIPYNELGCKNCHSKGCTDCHLKKTEKGPSFSLETARNQETCFKCHGREKATGMLDKNRDFEDVHTKADMGCVDCHTAREIHGDGNFYKTMRDSNIKDAACTNCHTKDSEDYPVIPATKSHRIHKGKLDCNACHVQNTMTCYNCHFGEFAKTHDKPGSFIGKIKDFLLLVKYKGKITSGNLQTLVSAEDKPFIVYAPFLTHSIMSEGRKCEECHKTKAVNTLAAGKKFSMATFKNGKTNFYKGVVPLVPDLLEWPFFRKENGKWVAFKPDEKPLVQMGLYAEPFTRNELKKLKRKHTYKK
;
A
#
# COMPACT_ATOMS: atom_id res chain seq x y z
N MET A 1 81.92 16.37 -30.95
CA MET A 1 81.29 16.67 -29.66
C MET A 1 79.76 16.59 -29.84
N GLN A 2 79.25 15.39 -29.61
CA GLN A 2 77.81 15.12 -29.70
C GLN A 2 77.23 15.10 -28.28
N LYS A 3 76.26 15.97 -27.99
CA LYS A 3 75.52 15.97 -26.73
C LYS A 3 74.24 15.15 -26.89
N ASN A 4 74.19 14.03 -26.16
CA ASN A 4 72.99 13.20 -26.04
C ASN A 4 72.01 13.86 -25.09
N ASN A 5 70.85 14.23 -25.62
CA ASN A 5 69.70 14.62 -24.82
C ASN A 5 68.86 13.39 -24.50
N VAL A 6 68.84 12.97 -23.24
CA VAL A 6 67.96 11.92 -22.74
C VAL A 6 66.70 12.60 -22.19
N LEU A 7 65.56 12.32 -22.82
CA LEU A 7 64.26 12.82 -22.41
C LEU A 7 63.70 11.88 -21.33
N PRO A 8 63.31 12.33 -20.13
CA PRO A 8 62.72 11.47 -19.12
C PRO A 8 61.25 11.15 -19.46
N LEU A 9 60.94 9.89 -19.51
CA LEU A 9 59.62 9.34 -19.70
C LEU A 9 58.80 9.56 -18.43
N PHE A 10 57.88 10.52 -18.43
CA PHE A 10 56.90 10.70 -17.38
C PHE A 10 55.85 9.61 -17.49
N ILE A 11 55.88 8.62 -16.58
CA ILE A 11 54.84 7.64 -16.39
C ILE A 11 53.70 8.34 -15.64
N LEU A 12 52.63 8.65 -16.36
CA LEU A 12 51.39 9.17 -15.79
C LEU A 12 50.62 8.02 -15.14
N ILE A 13 50.79 7.82 -13.85
CA ILE A 13 49.98 6.88 -13.08
C ILE A 13 48.61 7.53 -12.87
N ILE A 14 47.61 7.13 -13.65
CA ILE A 14 46.20 7.46 -13.42
C ILE A 14 45.74 6.60 -12.24
N LEU A 15 45.71 7.20 -11.06
CA LEU A 15 45.00 6.68 -9.90
C LEU A 15 43.51 6.76 -10.19
N LEU A 16 42.93 5.66 -10.67
CA LEU A 16 41.50 5.43 -10.61
C LEU A 16 41.10 5.38 -9.10
N ALA A 17 40.68 6.48 -8.57
CA ALA A 17 40.00 6.54 -7.28
C ALA A 17 38.67 5.78 -7.44
N LEU A 18 38.67 4.51 -7.11
CA LEU A 18 37.46 3.77 -6.79
C LEU A 18 36.80 4.47 -5.60
N ASN A 19 35.84 5.32 -5.88
CA ASN A 19 34.93 5.85 -4.88
C ASN A 19 34.10 4.67 -4.33
N THR A 20 34.72 3.87 -3.47
CA THR A 20 33.97 3.05 -2.52
C THR A 20 33.34 4.03 -1.56
N GLY A 21 32.09 4.39 -1.82
CA GLY A 21 31.29 5.14 -0.89
C GLY A 21 31.21 4.37 0.42
N ASN A 22 32.19 4.62 1.29
CA ASN A 22 32.10 4.25 2.70
C ASN A 22 30.91 5.08 3.24
N VAL A 23 29.77 4.44 3.38
CA VAL A 23 28.69 4.93 4.22
C VAL A 23 29.28 4.86 5.65
N HIS A 24 29.90 5.96 6.08
CA HIS A 24 30.23 6.14 7.48
C HIS A 24 28.90 6.17 8.25
N ALA A 25 28.62 5.10 8.97
CA ALA A 25 27.70 5.14 10.10
C ALA A 25 28.34 6.11 11.11
N GLY A 26 27.88 7.35 11.08
CA GLY A 26 28.29 8.35 12.08
C GLY A 26 27.92 7.83 13.47
N GLU A 27 28.67 8.22 14.47
CA GLU A 27 28.52 7.83 15.88
C GLU A 27 27.16 8.20 16.50
N ASP A 28 26.29 8.93 15.79
CA ASP A 28 24.95 9.33 16.23
C ASP A 28 23.87 8.36 15.78
N GLY A 29 23.98 7.10 16.11
CA GLY A 29 22.88 6.13 16.02
C GLY A 29 22.40 5.87 14.59
N CYS A 30 22.52 4.66 14.15
CA CYS A 30 22.03 4.16 12.87
C CYS A 30 20.68 4.79 12.50
N PHE A 31 20.54 5.39 11.33
CA PHE A 31 19.28 5.95 10.78
C PHE A 31 18.10 5.00 10.95
N PHE A 32 18.37 3.71 10.91
CA PHE A 32 17.40 2.67 11.10
C PHE A 32 16.66 2.76 12.45
N SER A 33 17.30 3.25 13.51
CA SER A 33 16.66 3.39 14.84
C SER A 33 15.43 4.30 14.82
N LYS A 34 15.36 5.23 13.86
CA LYS A 34 14.23 6.16 13.66
C LYS A 34 13.33 5.79 12.51
N SER A 35 13.67 4.75 11.73
CA SER A 35 12.86 4.31 10.60
C SER A 35 11.50 3.77 11.04
N LEU A 36 10.51 3.82 10.14
CA LEU A 36 9.19 3.24 10.39
C LEU A 36 9.25 1.71 10.57
N HIS A 37 10.23 1.03 9.96
CA HIS A 37 10.45 -0.40 10.16
C HIS A 37 10.88 -0.73 11.58
N LYS A 38 11.68 0.13 12.22
CA LYS A 38 12.13 -0.07 13.59
C LYS A 38 11.13 0.41 14.61
N THR A 39 10.57 1.60 14.41
CA THR A 39 9.72 2.26 15.40
C THR A 39 8.29 1.73 15.43
N ALA A 40 7.81 1.19 14.30
CA ALA A 40 6.43 0.78 14.11
C ALA A 40 5.40 1.92 14.23
N GLU A 41 5.87 3.13 14.32
CA GLU A 41 5.04 4.30 14.60
C GLU A 41 3.89 4.45 13.60
N GLY A 42 4.13 4.09 12.33
CA GLY A 42 3.11 4.19 11.29
C GLY A 42 1.82 3.41 11.56
N MET A 43 1.90 2.28 12.27
CA MET A 43 0.70 1.54 12.69
C MET A 43 0.18 2.01 14.04
N ARG A 44 1.07 2.24 14.99
CA ARG A 44 0.70 2.70 16.32
C ARG A 44 -0.07 4.02 16.27
N TYR A 45 0.42 4.99 15.52
CA TYR A 45 -0.20 6.32 15.37
C TYR A 45 -1.66 6.23 14.96
N TRP A 46 -1.99 5.39 13.97
CA TRP A 46 -3.37 5.24 13.49
C TRP A 46 -4.24 4.37 14.42
N TYR A 47 -3.64 3.37 15.06
CA TYR A 47 -4.35 2.51 15.99
C TYR A 47 -4.75 3.23 17.27
N GLU A 48 -3.86 4.06 17.82
CA GLU A 48 -4.04 4.81 19.07
C GLU A 48 -4.66 6.20 18.85
N ALA A 49 -4.96 6.61 17.62
CA ALA A 49 -5.68 7.85 17.34
C ALA A 49 -7.06 7.86 18.02
N GLU A 50 -7.63 9.03 18.24
CA GLU A 50 -8.94 9.20 18.89
C GLU A 50 -10.04 8.41 18.15
N ASP A 51 -10.01 8.42 16.80
CA ASP A 51 -10.88 7.63 15.93
C ASP A 51 -10.28 6.24 15.59
N GLY A 52 -9.21 5.83 16.27
CA GLY A 52 -8.52 4.57 16.05
C GLY A 52 -9.19 3.37 16.72
N PHE A 53 -8.75 2.18 16.32
CA PHE A 53 -9.37 0.94 16.80
C PHE A 53 -9.15 0.70 18.31
N MET A 54 -8.12 1.30 18.91
CA MET A 54 -7.90 1.23 20.35
C MET A 54 -9.08 1.82 21.16
N SER A 55 -9.76 2.85 20.65
CA SER A 55 -10.92 3.46 21.32
C SER A 55 -12.08 2.48 21.53
N ILE A 56 -12.15 1.41 20.71
CA ILE A 56 -13.16 0.33 20.82
C ILE A 56 -12.63 -0.82 21.66
N THR A 57 -11.36 -1.19 21.50
CA THR A 57 -10.80 -2.37 22.16
C THR A 57 -10.29 -2.10 23.57
N GLY A 58 -9.89 -0.87 23.86
CA GLY A 58 -9.21 -0.50 25.11
C GLY A 58 -7.83 -1.15 25.30
N ILE A 59 -7.30 -1.86 24.28
CA ILE A 59 -6.05 -2.60 24.37
C ILE A 59 -4.91 -1.73 23.83
N PRO A 60 -3.88 -1.40 24.62
CA PRO A 60 -2.71 -0.66 24.15
C PRO A 60 -1.99 -1.37 22.99
N TYR A 61 -1.45 -0.58 22.04
CA TYR A 61 -0.77 -1.15 20.86
C TYR A 61 0.35 -2.14 21.23
N ASN A 62 1.10 -1.86 22.28
CA ASN A 62 2.21 -2.71 22.72
C ASN A 62 1.78 -4.09 23.26
N GLU A 63 0.52 -4.24 23.60
CA GLU A 63 -0.06 -5.51 24.06
C GLU A 63 -0.58 -6.36 22.91
N LEU A 64 -0.66 -5.77 21.71
CA LEU A 64 -1.12 -6.48 20.53
C LEU A 64 -0.04 -7.36 19.91
N GLY A 65 -0.44 -8.50 19.35
CA GLY A 65 0.41 -9.35 18.53
C GLY A 65 0.92 -8.68 17.24
N CYS A 66 0.39 -7.53 16.88
CA CYS A 66 0.80 -6.71 15.72
C CYS A 66 2.29 -6.33 15.79
N LYS A 67 2.84 -6.15 16.98
CA LYS A 67 4.27 -5.89 17.21
C LYS A 67 5.21 -6.97 16.64
N ASN A 68 4.70 -8.15 16.32
CA ASN A 68 5.54 -9.22 15.77
C ASN A 68 6.00 -8.99 14.33
N CYS A 69 5.36 -8.05 13.61
CA CYS A 69 5.78 -7.63 12.27
C CYS A 69 6.83 -6.51 12.30
N HIS A 70 7.22 -6.00 13.49
CA HIS A 70 8.22 -4.95 13.60
C HIS A 70 9.61 -5.52 13.62
N SER A 71 10.51 -4.89 12.87
CA SER A 71 11.90 -5.29 12.86
C SER A 71 12.56 -5.01 14.21
N LYS A 72 13.15 -6.04 14.81
CA LYS A 72 13.90 -5.93 16.06
C LYS A 72 15.30 -5.41 15.81
N GLY A 73 15.84 -5.63 14.60
CA GLY A 73 17.17 -5.18 14.21
C GLY A 73 17.58 -5.67 12.83
N CYS A 74 18.82 -5.39 12.48
CA CYS A 74 19.40 -5.72 11.16
C CYS A 74 19.28 -7.20 10.80
N THR A 75 19.34 -8.09 11.80
CA THR A 75 19.31 -9.54 11.60
C THR A 75 17.99 -10.06 11.04
N ASP A 76 16.88 -9.34 11.21
CA ASP A 76 15.58 -9.78 10.69
C ASP A 76 15.55 -9.83 9.16
N CYS A 77 16.36 -8.96 8.52
CA CYS A 77 16.49 -8.87 7.07
C CYS A 77 17.82 -9.43 6.57
N HIS A 78 18.93 -9.18 7.28
CA HIS A 78 20.28 -9.44 6.78
C HIS A 78 20.90 -10.76 7.24
N LEU A 79 20.24 -11.54 8.12
CA LEU A 79 20.81 -12.77 8.64
C LEU A 79 20.71 -13.92 7.60
N LYS A 80 21.86 -14.42 7.16
CA LYS A 80 21.98 -15.67 6.40
C LYS A 80 22.55 -16.74 7.33
N LYS A 81 21.85 -17.85 7.47
CA LYS A 81 22.39 -19.04 8.17
C LYS A 81 23.28 -19.81 7.20
N THR A 82 24.50 -20.06 7.61
CA THR A 82 25.47 -20.85 6.86
C THR A 82 26.01 -22.00 7.72
N GLU A 83 26.65 -22.98 7.11
CA GLU A 83 27.28 -24.09 7.84
C GLU A 83 28.36 -23.61 8.84
N LYS A 84 29.00 -22.48 8.54
CA LYS A 84 30.00 -21.85 9.43
C LYS A 84 29.40 -20.93 10.49
N GLY A 85 28.06 -20.88 10.58
CA GLY A 85 27.33 -20.01 11.49
C GLY A 85 26.61 -18.85 10.78
N PRO A 86 25.97 -17.95 11.54
CA PRO A 86 25.23 -16.82 10.98
C PRO A 86 26.16 -15.78 10.38
N SER A 87 25.80 -15.22 9.23
CA SER A 87 26.54 -14.17 8.54
C SER A 87 25.60 -13.04 8.10
N PHE A 88 26.15 -11.85 7.89
CA PHE A 88 25.43 -10.72 7.30
C PHE A 88 25.38 -10.87 5.78
N SER A 89 24.21 -10.68 5.17
CA SER A 89 24.01 -10.86 3.73
C SER A 89 23.07 -9.81 3.14
N LEU A 90 23.57 -9.05 2.17
CA LEU A 90 22.75 -8.14 1.37
C LEU A 90 21.84 -8.92 0.41
N GLU A 91 22.28 -10.05 -0.11
CA GLU A 91 21.48 -10.94 -0.95
C GLU A 91 20.20 -11.39 -0.20
N THR A 92 20.36 -11.81 1.06
CA THR A 92 19.22 -12.21 1.89
C THR A 92 18.26 -11.05 2.14
N ALA A 93 18.77 -9.84 2.38
CA ALA A 93 17.94 -8.66 2.62
C ALA A 93 17.17 -8.22 1.34
N ARG A 94 17.77 -8.38 0.16
CA ARG A 94 17.14 -8.05 -1.13
C ARG A 94 16.14 -9.11 -1.61
N ASN A 95 16.13 -10.29 -1.01
CA ASN A 95 15.20 -11.35 -1.39
C ASN A 95 13.77 -10.99 -1.00
N GLN A 96 12.83 -11.05 -1.95
CA GLN A 96 11.42 -10.76 -1.73
C GLN A 96 10.79 -11.57 -0.59
N GLU A 97 11.20 -12.83 -0.41
CA GLU A 97 10.68 -13.67 0.69
C GLU A 97 11.05 -13.13 2.07
N THR A 98 12.12 -12.35 2.17
CA THR A 98 12.45 -11.63 3.42
C THR A 98 11.41 -10.54 3.71
N CYS A 99 11.00 -9.79 2.72
CA CYS A 99 9.94 -8.77 2.84
C CYS A 99 8.58 -9.40 3.14
N PHE A 100 8.26 -10.51 2.49
CA PHE A 100 6.97 -11.19 2.62
C PHE A 100 6.72 -11.83 3.99
N LYS A 101 7.72 -11.98 4.84
CA LYS A 101 7.53 -12.39 6.24
C LYS A 101 6.56 -11.45 6.97
N CYS A 102 6.60 -10.16 6.66
CA CYS A 102 5.74 -9.13 7.25
C CYS A 102 4.74 -8.56 6.22
N HIS A 103 5.14 -8.36 4.98
CA HIS A 103 4.31 -7.82 3.89
C HIS A 103 3.46 -8.91 3.20
N GLY A 104 2.79 -9.74 4.00
CA GLY A 104 1.97 -10.85 3.48
C GLY A 104 0.75 -10.42 2.66
N ARG A 105 0.31 -9.16 2.76
CA ARG A 105 -0.75 -8.61 1.91
C ARG A 105 -0.26 -8.50 0.46
N GLU A 106 0.96 -8.06 0.24
CA GLU A 106 1.53 -7.92 -1.10
C GLU A 106 1.78 -9.29 -1.74
N LYS A 107 2.32 -10.25 -0.96
CA LYS A 107 2.40 -11.65 -1.41
C LYS A 107 1.04 -12.20 -1.83
N ALA A 108 0.01 -11.94 -1.03
CA ALA A 108 -1.35 -12.39 -1.35
C ALA A 108 -1.94 -11.67 -2.58
N THR A 109 -1.60 -10.41 -2.82
CA THR A 109 -2.00 -9.67 -4.03
C THR A 109 -1.44 -10.36 -5.28
N GLY A 110 -0.14 -10.65 -5.33
CA GLY A 110 0.46 -11.35 -6.46
C GLY A 110 -0.13 -12.76 -6.68
N MET A 111 -0.44 -13.50 -5.60
CA MET A 111 -1.13 -14.80 -5.74
C MET A 111 -2.55 -14.65 -6.31
N LEU A 112 -3.27 -13.58 -5.97
CA LEU A 112 -4.60 -13.31 -6.50
C LEU A 112 -4.57 -12.93 -7.97
N ASP A 113 -3.57 -12.18 -8.37
CA ASP A 113 -3.37 -11.78 -9.76
C ASP A 113 -3.06 -13.00 -10.63
N LYS A 114 -2.14 -13.87 -10.21
CA LYS A 114 -1.86 -15.15 -10.89
C LYS A 114 -3.12 -16.01 -11.06
N ASN A 115 -3.98 -16.08 -10.06
CA ASN A 115 -5.25 -16.82 -10.14
C ASN A 115 -6.27 -16.21 -11.13
N ARG A 116 -5.96 -15.06 -11.73
CA ARG A 116 -6.79 -14.31 -12.67
C ARG A 116 -6.13 -14.15 -14.04
N ASP A 117 -5.04 -14.89 -14.27
CA ASP A 117 -4.22 -14.74 -15.47
C ASP A 117 -3.74 -13.29 -15.68
N PHE A 118 -3.51 -12.59 -14.57
CA PHE A 118 -2.96 -11.24 -14.55
C PHE A 118 -1.58 -11.25 -13.88
N GLU A 119 -0.67 -10.46 -14.40
CA GLU A 119 0.63 -10.21 -13.81
C GLU A 119 0.91 -8.71 -13.79
N ASP A 120 1.38 -8.22 -12.64
CA ASP A 120 1.83 -6.84 -12.49
C ASP A 120 2.96 -6.54 -13.50
N VAL A 121 2.90 -5.36 -14.14
CA VAL A 121 3.84 -5.03 -15.21
C VAL A 121 5.30 -4.96 -14.78
N HIS A 122 5.56 -4.59 -13.53
CA HIS A 122 6.90 -4.52 -12.97
C HIS A 122 7.42 -5.91 -12.62
N THR A 123 6.58 -6.76 -12.06
CA THR A 123 6.90 -8.19 -11.86
C THR A 123 7.20 -8.90 -13.17
N LYS A 124 6.42 -8.59 -14.23
CA LYS A 124 6.67 -9.12 -15.58
C LYS A 124 7.99 -8.63 -16.18
N ALA A 125 8.49 -7.50 -15.73
CA ALA A 125 9.80 -6.95 -16.07
C ALA A 125 10.92 -7.41 -15.11
N ASP A 126 10.70 -8.50 -14.35
CA ASP A 126 11.62 -9.06 -13.37
C ASP A 126 12.05 -8.10 -12.25
N MET A 127 11.26 -7.05 -12.00
CA MET A 127 11.53 -6.11 -10.91
C MET A 127 11.06 -6.67 -9.56
N GLY A 128 11.94 -6.57 -8.56
CA GLY A 128 11.66 -6.95 -7.18
C GLY A 128 11.36 -5.75 -6.27
N CYS A 129 11.17 -6.04 -4.99
CA CYS A 129 10.82 -5.00 -4.00
C CYS A 129 11.84 -3.86 -3.96
N VAL A 130 13.14 -4.20 -3.97
CA VAL A 130 14.24 -3.25 -3.78
C VAL A 130 14.61 -2.44 -5.03
N ASP A 131 14.00 -2.75 -6.18
CA ASP A 131 14.16 -1.95 -7.38
C ASP A 131 13.36 -0.64 -7.32
N CYS A 132 12.34 -0.62 -6.45
CA CYS A 132 11.54 0.56 -6.14
C CYS A 132 11.77 1.08 -4.72
N HIS A 133 11.82 0.18 -3.72
CA HIS A 133 12.01 0.51 -2.32
C HIS A 133 13.50 0.49 -1.97
N THR A 134 14.12 1.67 -1.97
CA THR A 134 15.55 1.80 -1.73
C THR A 134 15.96 1.53 -0.28
N ALA A 135 17.24 1.31 -0.05
CA ALA A 135 17.80 1.18 1.30
C ALA A 135 17.48 2.41 2.17
N ARG A 136 17.45 3.62 1.57
CA ARG A 136 17.09 4.86 2.29
C ARG A 136 15.64 4.84 2.76
N GLU A 137 14.71 4.34 1.94
CA GLU A 137 13.31 4.21 2.32
C GLU A 137 13.12 3.19 3.45
N ILE A 138 13.87 2.09 3.41
CA ILE A 138 13.79 1.00 4.39
C ILE A 138 14.48 1.36 5.71
N HIS A 139 15.69 1.92 5.64
CA HIS A 139 16.48 2.27 6.82
C HIS A 139 16.17 3.65 7.41
N GLY A 140 15.42 4.50 6.65
CA GLY A 140 15.15 5.88 7.03
C GLY A 140 16.26 6.84 6.64
N ASP A 141 16.05 8.12 6.91
CA ASP A 141 16.94 9.24 6.63
C ASP A 141 17.46 9.93 7.91
N GLY A 142 17.28 9.29 9.06
CA GLY A 142 17.65 9.84 10.35
C GLY A 142 16.55 10.70 11.00
N ASN A 143 15.44 10.96 10.32
CA ASN A 143 14.30 11.66 10.87
C ASN A 143 13.26 10.67 11.41
N PHE A 144 12.53 11.11 12.44
CA PHE A 144 11.39 10.36 12.96
C PHE A 144 10.11 10.80 12.26
N TYR A 145 9.32 9.81 11.82
CA TYR A 145 8.04 10.02 11.18
C TYR A 145 6.93 9.26 11.91
N LYS A 146 5.78 9.90 12.11
CA LYS A 146 4.60 9.26 12.70
C LYS A 146 3.92 8.29 11.73
N THR A 147 4.01 8.56 10.46
CA THR A 147 3.42 7.73 9.41
C THR A 147 4.23 7.84 8.12
N MET A 148 4.14 6.81 7.27
CA MET A 148 4.78 6.81 5.94
C MET A 148 4.35 8.00 5.06
N ARG A 149 3.20 8.62 5.34
CA ARG A 149 2.69 9.77 4.58
C ARG A 149 3.37 11.09 4.94
N ASP A 150 4.01 11.16 6.10
CA ASP A 150 4.76 12.33 6.56
C ASP A 150 6.23 12.26 6.12
N SER A 151 6.71 11.07 5.76
CA SER A 151 8.07 10.89 5.27
C SER A 151 8.35 11.71 4.01
N ASN A 152 9.51 12.32 3.96
CA ASN A 152 10.04 13.00 2.77
C ASN A 152 10.65 12.03 1.75
N ILE A 153 10.86 10.78 2.15
CA ILE A 153 11.38 9.73 1.28
C ILE A 153 10.25 9.21 0.40
N LYS A 154 10.41 9.30 -0.91
CA LYS A 154 9.42 8.89 -1.92
C LYS A 154 10.10 8.19 -3.08
N ASP A 155 10.97 7.24 -2.78
CA ASP A 155 11.80 6.59 -3.77
C ASP A 155 10.96 5.71 -4.70
N ALA A 156 9.94 5.03 -4.18
CA ALA A 156 9.01 4.21 -4.96
C ALA A 156 7.91 4.99 -5.71
N ALA A 157 8.12 6.27 -6.04
CA ALA A 157 7.14 7.03 -6.81
C ALA A 157 7.23 6.72 -8.31
N CYS A 158 6.09 6.51 -8.97
CA CYS A 158 6.02 6.22 -10.41
C CYS A 158 6.82 7.22 -11.25
N THR A 159 6.75 8.50 -10.89
CA THR A 159 7.40 9.59 -11.61
C THR A 159 8.91 9.67 -11.40
N ASN A 160 9.50 8.83 -10.57
CA ASN A 160 10.95 8.78 -10.44
C ASN A 160 11.59 8.01 -11.61
N CYS A 161 10.84 7.08 -12.20
CA CYS A 161 11.29 6.30 -13.35
C CYS A 161 10.55 6.70 -14.64
N HIS A 162 9.23 6.88 -14.58
CA HIS A 162 8.42 7.25 -15.74
C HIS A 162 8.44 8.77 -15.94
N THR A 163 9.51 9.30 -16.49
CA THR A 163 9.70 10.71 -16.84
C THR A 163 9.67 10.93 -18.34
N LYS A 164 9.71 12.19 -18.78
CA LYS A 164 9.81 12.50 -20.20
C LYS A 164 11.19 12.20 -20.78
N ASP A 165 12.20 12.21 -19.94
CA ASP A 165 13.61 12.08 -20.31
C ASP A 165 14.16 10.71 -19.92
N SER A 166 13.29 9.75 -19.62
CA SER A 166 13.69 8.39 -19.28
C SER A 166 14.16 7.66 -20.54
N GLU A 167 15.37 7.11 -20.50
CA GLU A 167 15.92 6.25 -21.54
C GLU A 167 15.62 4.76 -21.24
N ASP A 168 15.58 4.40 -19.97
CA ASP A 168 15.45 3.01 -19.52
C ASP A 168 14.01 2.56 -19.24
N TYR A 169 13.09 3.51 -19.05
CA TYR A 169 11.70 3.22 -18.65
C TYR A 169 10.68 3.83 -19.60
N PRO A 170 9.51 3.21 -19.76
CA PRO A 170 8.45 3.74 -20.61
C PRO A 170 8.06 5.18 -20.24
N VAL A 171 8.12 6.07 -21.19
CA VAL A 171 7.72 7.47 -21.03
C VAL A 171 6.20 7.58 -20.90
N ILE A 172 5.71 8.45 -20.02
CA ILE A 172 4.28 8.70 -19.86
C ILE A 172 3.72 9.29 -21.17
N PRO A 173 2.84 8.56 -21.89
CA PRO A 173 2.33 9.01 -23.17
C PRO A 173 1.37 10.20 -23.01
N ALA A 174 1.43 11.17 -23.92
CA ALA A 174 0.56 12.34 -23.93
C ALA A 174 -0.86 11.99 -24.45
N THR A 175 -1.50 10.98 -23.84
CA THR A 175 -2.86 10.57 -24.20
C THR A 175 -3.90 11.61 -23.80
N LYS A 176 -5.10 11.52 -24.39
CA LYS A 176 -6.23 12.36 -24.01
C LYS A 176 -6.60 12.20 -22.53
N SER A 177 -6.57 10.96 -22.01
CA SER A 177 -6.88 10.66 -20.61
C SER A 177 -5.88 11.34 -19.67
N HIS A 178 -4.59 11.27 -19.93
CA HIS A 178 -3.56 11.95 -19.15
C HIS A 178 -3.75 13.48 -19.15
N ARG A 179 -4.07 14.08 -20.31
CA ARG A 179 -4.29 15.54 -20.41
C ARG A 179 -5.50 16.01 -19.61
N ILE A 180 -6.63 15.30 -19.68
CA ILE A 180 -7.88 15.67 -18.99
C ILE A 180 -7.73 15.56 -17.47
N HIS A 181 -7.02 14.55 -17.00
CA HIS A 181 -6.88 14.25 -15.58
C HIS A 181 -5.61 14.82 -14.95
N LYS A 182 -4.76 15.49 -15.73
CA LYS A 182 -3.49 16.05 -15.25
C LYS A 182 -3.68 16.86 -13.97
N GLY A 183 -2.90 16.50 -12.93
CA GLY A 183 -2.91 17.15 -11.62
C GLY A 183 -4.12 16.83 -10.73
N LYS A 184 -5.10 16.03 -11.21
CA LYS A 184 -6.31 15.67 -10.45
C LYS A 184 -6.29 14.23 -9.96
N LEU A 185 -5.67 13.34 -10.71
CA LEU A 185 -5.56 11.92 -10.38
C LEU A 185 -4.08 11.54 -10.21
N ASP A 186 -3.83 10.65 -9.28
CA ASP A 186 -2.58 9.91 -9.22
C ASP A 186 -2.61 8.74 -10.21
N CYS A 187 -1.45 8.24 -10.62
CA CYS A 187 -1.32 7.16 -11.60
C CYS A 187 -2.11 5.91 -11.20
N ASN A 188 -2.04 5.56 -9.93
CA ASN A 188 -2.70 4.38 -9.36
C ASN A 188 -4.23 4.47 -9.30
N ALA A 189 -4.84 5.64 -9.45
CA ALA A 189 -6.30 5.72 -9.63
C ALA A 189 -6.79 5.02 -10.91
N CYS A 190 -5.93 4.99 -11.94
CA CYS A 190 -6.22 4.38 -13.24
C CYS A 190 -5.47 3.07 -13.48
N HIS A 191 -4.21 2.97 -13.05
CA HIS A 191 -3.32 1.86 -13.40
C HIS A 191 -3.33 0.70 -12.40
N VAL A 192 -3.97 0.86 -11.24
CA VAL A 192 -4.15 -0.26 -10.30
C VAL A 192 -5.24 -1.19 -10.78
N GLN A 193 -4.93 -2.48 -10.97
CA GLN A 193 -5.90 -3.51 -11.38
C GLN A 193 -6.88 -3.81 -10.24
N ASN A 194 -6.36 -4.09 -9.07
CA ASN A 194 -7.18 -4.41 -7.91
C ASN A 194 -6.46 -4.10 -6.60
N THR A 195 -7.22 -4.05 -5.50
CA THR A 195 -6.69 -3.93 -4.14
C THR A 195 -7.21 -5.08 -3.30
N MET A 196 -6.37 -5.59 -2.40
CA MET A 196 -6.78 -6.61 -1.45
C MET A 196 -7.31 -5.98 -0.17
N THR A 197 -8.53 -6.31 0.20
CA THR A 197 -9.17 -5.83 1.41
C THR A 197 -9.34 -6.97 2.43
N CYS A 198 -9.03 -6.69 3.70
CA CYS A 198 -9.38 -7.56 4.81
C CYS A 198 -10.77 -7.18 5.31
N TYR A 199 -11.74 -8.07 5.10
CA TYR A 199 -13.13 -7.80 5.42
C TYR A 199 -13.58 -8.59 6.63
N ASN A 200 -14.23 -7.89 7.56
CA ASN A 200 -14.83 -8.46 8.77
C ASN A 200 -13.83 -9.30 9.58
N CYS A 201 -12.67 -8.69 9.87
CA CYS A 201 -11.68 -9.32 10.75
C CYS A 201 -12.19 -9.30 12.19
N HIS A 202 -12.48 -10.48 12.77
CA HIS A 202 -12.84 -10.63 14.17
C HIS A 202 -11.60 -10.55 15.05
N PHE A 203 -11.41 -9.39 15.64
CA PHE A 203 -10.23 -9.10 16.43
C PHE A 203 -10.16 -9.97 17.70
N GLY A 204 -11.28 -10.19 18.38
CA GLY A 204 -11.32 -11.03 19.56
C GLY A 204 -10.95 -12.49 19.28
N GLU A 205 -11.37 -13.04 18.13
CA GLU A 205 -10.98 -14.38 17.69
C GLU A 205 -9.49 -14.44 17.35
N PHE A 206 -9.00 -13.42 16.60
CA PHE A 206 -7.59 -13.32 16.27
C PHE A 206 -6.69 -13.17 17.50
N ALA A 207 -7.10 -12.38 18.48
CA ALA A 207 -6.34 -12.19 19.73
C ALA A 207 -6.21 -13.49 20.54
N LYS A 208 -7.24 -14.36 20.49
CA LYS A 208 -7.24 -15.65 21.20
C LYS A 208 -6.48 -16.75 20.48
N THR A 209 -6.67 -16.84 19.15
CA THR A 209 -6.20 -18.01 18.39
C THR A 209 -4.95 -17.76 17.56
N HIS A 210 -4.63 -16.49 17.32
CA HIS A 210 -3.62 -16.04 16.33
C HIS A 210 -3.85 -16.60 14.92
N ASP A 211 -5.02 -17.17 14.65
CA ASP A 211 -5.41 -17.71 13.36
C ASP A 211 -6.02 -16.62 12.48
N LYS A 212 -5.19 -16.01 11.63
CA LYS A 212 -5.67 -15.01 10.65
C LYS A 212 -6.71 -15.58 9.68
N PRO A 213 -6.50 -16.75 9.02
CA PRO A 213 -7.49 -17.30 8.11
C PRO A 213 -8.85 -17.55 8.74
N GLY A 214 -8.89 -18.00 9.99
CA GLY A 214 -10.12 -18.26 10.73
C GLY A 214 -10.86 -17.00 11.18
N SER A 215 -10.21 -15.83 11.10
CA SER A 215 -10.74 -14.56 11.60
C SER A 215 -11.35 -13.66 10.53
N PHE A 216 -11.32 -14.06 9.24
CA PHE A 216 -11.86 -13.26 8.13
C PHE A 216 -13.01 -13.94 7.42
N ILE A 217 -13.91 -13.11 6.85
CA ILE A 217 -14.90 -13.62 5.89
C ILE A 217 -14.34 -13.82 4.49
N GLY A 218 -13.31 -13.12 4.14
CA GLY A 218 -12.68 -13.27 2.85
C GLY A 218 -11.94 -12.04 2.37
N LYS A 219 -11.30 -12.20 1.21
CA LYS A 219 -10.54 -11.17 0.52
C LYS A 219 -11.39 -10.63 -0.60
N ILE A 220 -11.51 -9.31 -0.69
CA ILE A 220 -12.27 -8.64 -1.74
C ILE A 220 -11.32 -8.39 -2.90
N LYS A 221 -11.75 -8.78 -4.11
CA LYS A 221 -10.91 -8.79 -5.29
C LYS A 221 -11.40 -7.88 -6.42
N ASP A 222 -12.68 -7.55 -6.44
CA ASP A 222 -13.35 -7.11 -7.66
C ASP A 222 -13.81 -5.65 -7.62
N PHE A 223 -13.56 -4.91 -6.52
CA PHE A 223 -13.79 -3.49 -6.50
C PHE A 223 -12.51 -2.68 -6.27
N LEU A 224 -12.47 -1.51 -6.82
CA LEU A 224 -11.47 -0.49 -6.55
C LEU A 224 -12.14 0.69 -5.86
N LEU A 225 -11.72 0.97 -4.63
CA LEU A 225 -12.13 2.18 -3.94
C LEU A 225 -11.28 3.35 -4.45
N LEU A 226 -11.93 4.46 -4.79
CA LEU A 226 -11.26 5.73 -5.03
C LEU A 226 -11.40 6.61 -3.79
N VAL A 227 -10.30 7.15 -3.33
CA VAL A 227 -10.22 8.10 -2.22
C VAL A 227 -9.51 9.37 -2.69
N LYS A 228 -9.59 10.45 -1.90
CA LYS A 228 -8.72 11.60 -2.12
C LYS A 228 -7.58 11.59 -1.11
N TYR A 229 -6.46 12.14 -1.54
CA TYR A 229 -5.29 12.38 -0.72
C TYR A 229 -4.54 13.60 -1.26
N LYS A 230 -4.30 14.60 -0.39
CA LYS A 230 -3.65 15.86 -0.78
C LYS A 230 -4.25 16.47 -2.06
N GLY A 231 -5.58 16.51 -2.12
CA GLY A 231 -6.32 17.10 -3.24
C GLY A 231 -6.35 16.28 -4.54
N LYS A 232 -5.71 15.11 -4.61
CA LYS A 232 -5.76 14.23 -5.77
C LYS A 232 -6.59 12.98 -5.48
N ILE A 233 -7.22 12.44 -6.51
CA ILE A 233 -7.90 11.14 -6.45
C ILE A 233 -6.87 10.04 -6.67
N THR A 234 -6.90 9.04 -5.79
CA THR A 234 -5.98 7.91 -5.79
C THR A 234 -6.73 6.61 -5.51
N SER A 235 -6.10 5.47 -5.73
CA SER A 235 -6.65 4.19 -5.27
C SER A 235 -6.68 4.14 -3.75
N GLY A 236 -7.69 3.49 -3.22
CA GLY A 236 -7.87 3.29 -1.80
C GLY A 236 -8.17 1.85 -1.45
N ASN A 237 -8.07 1.59 -0.17
CA ASN A 237 -8.47 0.34 0.42
C ASN A 237 -9.30 0.60 1.67
N LEU A 238 -9.94 -0.43 2.16
CA LEU A 238 -10.59 -0.42 3.45
C LEU A 238 -10.25 -1.69 4.23
N GLN A 239 -10.41 -1.58 5.52
CA GLN A 239 -10.42 -2.74 6.40
C GLN A 239 -11.62 -2.61 7.34
N THR A 240 -12.37 -3.68 7.49
CA THR A 240 -13.43 -3.75 8.50
C THR A 240 -13.01 -4.71 9.60
N LEU A 241 -13.19 -4.28 10.83
CA LEU A 241 -12.89 -5.06 12.01
C LEU A 241 -14.14 -5.14 12.90
N VAL A 242 -14.21 -6.19 13.69
CA VAL A 242 -15.23 -6.37 14.72
C VAL A 242 -14.49 -6.69 16.02
N SER A 243 -14.77 -5.93 17.08
CA SER A 243 -14.20 -6.18 18.40
C SER A 243 -14.72 -7.49 19.01
N ALA A 244 -14.20 -7.88 20.16
CA ALA A 244 -14.68 -9.03 20.91
C ALA A 244 -16.15 -8.83 21.42
N GLU A 245 -16.59 -7.58 21.49
CA GLU A 245 -17.93 -7.15 21.94
C GLU A 245 -18.83 -6.80 20.75
N ASP A 246 -18.55 -7.32 19.57
CA ASP A 246 -19.29 -7.09 18.32
C ASP A 246 -19.38 -5.61 17.88
N LYS A 247 -18.48 -4.73 18.40
CA LYS A 247 -18.41 -3.33 17.96
C LYS A 247 -17.71 -3.22 16.61
N PRO A 248 -18.34 -2.63 15.59
CA PRO A 248 -17.78 -2.57 14.25
C PRO A 248 -16.87 -1.35 14.07
N PHE A 249 -15.80 -1.55 13.30
CA PHE A 249 -14.85 -0.53 12.90
C PHE A 249 -14.58 -0.59 11.41
N ILE A 250 -14.45 0.56 10.77
CA ILE A 250 -14.08 0.67 9.36
C ILE A 250 -12.96 1.69 9.23
N VAL A 251 -11.85 1.30 8.65
CA VAL A 251 -10.81 2.25 8.23
C VAL A 251 -10.72 2.30 6.72
N TYR A 252 -10.73 3.50 6.17
CA TYR A 252 -10.47 3.80 4.76
C TYR A 252 -9.12 4.47 4.65
N ALA A 253 -8.30 4.08 3.67
CA ALA A 253 -6.98 4.65 3.47
C ALA A 253 -6.62 4.72 1.99
N PRO A 254 -5.80 5.71 1.55
CA PRO A 254 -5.12 5.62 0.27
C PRO A 254 -4.20 4.42 0.29
N PHE A 255 -4.25 3.62 -0.77
CA PHE A 255 -3.48 2.39 -0.86
C PHE A 255 -2.89 2.19 -2.24
N LEU A 256 -1.59 2.04 -2.28
CA LEU A 256 -0.84 1.61 -3.45
C LEU A 256 -0.71 0.09 -3.37
N THR A 257 -1.05 -0.59 -4.44
CA THR A 257 -0.92 -2.05 -4.54
C THR A 257 0.05 -2.40 -5.65
N HIS A 258 0.70 -3.56 -5.53
CA HIS A 258 1.55 -4.16 -6.55
C HIS A 258 0.71 -5.02 -7.51
N SER A 259 -0.27 -4.38 -8.16
CA SER A 259 -1.17 -4.96 -9.16
C SER A 259 -1.39 -3.89 -10.23
N ILE A 260 -0.32 -3.58 -10.97
CA ILE A 260 -0.27 -2.45 -11.90
C ILE A 260 -0.47 -2.93 -13.33
N MET A 261 -1.37 -2.24 -14.05
CA MET A 261 -1.65 -2.45 -15.47
C MET A 261 -0.84 -1.48 -16.33
N SER A 262 -0.39 -1.93 -17.50
CA SER A 262 0.21 -1.07 -18.52
C SER A 262 -0.81 -0.05 -19.05
N GLU A 263 -2.04 -0.48 -19.31
CA GLU A 263 -3.13 0.38 -19.75
C GLU A 263 -3.95 0.87 -18.57
N GLY A 264 -4.32 2.15 -18.59
CA GLY A 264 -5.21 2.73 -17.60
C GLY A 264 -6.66 2.30 -17.83
N ARG A 265 -7.49 2.40 -16.80
CA ARG A 265 -8.92 2.12 -16.84
C ARG A 265 -9.64 2.96 -17.90
N LYS A 266 -10.67 2.37 -18.50
CA LYS A 266 -11.54 3.07 -19.44
C LYS A 266 -12.44 4.08 -18.74
N CYS A 267 -12.86 5.11 -19.46
CA CYS A 267 -13.69 6.19 -18.91
C CYS A 267 -14.97 5.67 -18.24
N GLU A 268 -15.62 4.68 -18.85
CA GLU A 268 -16.86 4.09 -18.36
C GLU A 268 -16.71 3.24 -17.09
N GLU A 269 -15.51 2.81 -16.75
CA GLU A 269 -15.25 2.08 -15.50
C GLU A 269 -15.32 2.99 -14.28
N CYS A 270 -15.05 4.30 -14.46
CA CYS A 270 -15.10 5.30 -13.39
C CYS A 270 -16.32 6.23 -13.51
N HIS A 271 -16.70 6.60 -14.74
CA HIS A 271 -17.78 7.53 -15.00
C HIS A 271 -19.10 6.81 -15.20
N LYS A 272 -20.20 7.34 -14.62
CA LYS A 272 -21.58 6.84 -14.79
C LYS A 272 -21.82 5.40 -14.33
N THR A 273 -20.93 4.83 -13.55
CA THR A 273 -21.16 3.49 -12.98
C THR A 273 -22.41 3.50 -12.10
N LYS A 274 -22.98 2.32 -11.82
CA LYS A 274 -24.10 2.18 -10.88
C LYS A 274 -23.78 2.81 -9.53
N ALA A 275 -22.56 2.57 -9.00
CA ALA A 275 -22.11 3.16 -7.73
C ALA A 275 -22.11 4.69 -7.80
N VAL A 276 -21.47 5.28 -8.83
CA VAL A 276 -21.41 6.75 -8.99
C VAL A 276 -22.82 7.36 -9.11
N ASN A 277 -23.70 6.76 -9.90
CA ASN A 277 -25.07 7.29 -10.07
C ASN A 277 -25.87 7.25 -8.77
N THR A 278 -25.75 6.17 -8.00
CA THR A 278 -26.46 6.00 -6.72
C THR A 278 -25.93 6.98 -5.67
N LEU A 279 -24.61 7.05 -5.51
CA LEU A 279 -23.96 7.94 -4.54
C LEU A 279 -24.17 9.42 -4.89
N ALA A 280 -24.10 9.79 -6.17
CA ALA A 280 -24.38 11.16 -6.62
C ALA A 280 -25.83 11.58 -6.43
N ALA A 281 -26.75 10.63 -6.34
CA ALA A 281 -28.15 10.87 -5.96
C ALA A 281 -28.37 10.94 -4.45
N GLY A 282 -27.32 10.82 -3.63
CA GLY A 282 -27.39 10.80 -2.18
C GLY A 282 -28.03 9.53 -1.59
N LYS A 283 -28.06 8.46 -2.36
CA LYS A 283 -28.66 7.18 -1.96
C LYS A 283 -27.60 6.24 -1.41
N LYS A 284 -27.98 5.42 -0.44
CA LYS A 284 -27.17 4.34 0.10
C LYS A 284 -26.77 3.35 -1.00
N PHE A 285 -25.53 2.86 -0.90
CA PHE A 285 -24.96 1.89 -1.84
C PHE A 285 -24.36 0.72 -1.08
N SER A 286 -24.95 -0.45 -1.26
CA SER A 286 -24.46 -1.69 -0.61
C SER A 286 -23.23 -2.20 -1.32
N MET A 287 -22.12 -2.31 -0.60
CA MET A 287 -20.85 -2.82 -1.11
C MET A 287 -20.78 -4.34 -1.09
N ALA A 288 -21.56 -4.97 -0.24
CA ALA A 288 -21.64 -6.42 -0.15
C ALA A 288 -23.06 -6.85 0.19
N THR A 289 -23.43 -8.06 -0.26
CA THR A 289 -24.69 -8.73 0.07
C THR A 289 -24.41 -10.13 0.56
N PHE A 290 -25.21 -10.58 1.52
CA PHE A 290 -25.13 -11.94 2.04
C PHE A 290 -26.37 -12.73 1.62
N LYS A 291 -26.14 -13.82 0.88
CA LYS A 291 -27.20 -14.73 0.44
C LYS A 291 -26.70 -16.17 0.49
N ASN A 292 -27.51 -17.07 1.03
CA ASN A 292 -27.24 -18.50 1.08
C ASN A 292 -25.85 -18.83 1.69
N GLY A 293 -25.50 -18.18 2.80
CA GLY A 293 -24.22 -18.38 3.48
C GLY A 293 -22.99 -17.80 2.74
N LYS A 294 -23.18 -17.08 1.65
CA LYS A 294 -22.09 -16.49 0.84
C LYS A 294 -22.18 -14.96 0.80
N THR A 295 -21.04 -14.32 0.94
CA THR A 295 -20.89 -12.87 0.75
C THR A 295 -20.51 -12.59 -0.70
N ASN A 296 -21.31 -11.75 -1.36
CA ASN A 296 -21.04 -11.26 -2.70
C ASN A 296 -20.73 -9.76 -2.64
N PHE A 297 -19.60 -9.37 -3.19
CA PHE A 297 -19.13 -7.99 -3.21
C PHE A 297 -19.46 -7.31 -4.54
N TYR A 298 -19.67 -5.99 -4.47
CA TYR A 298 -19.80 -5.20 -5.69
C TYR A 298 -18.52 -5.33 -6.54
N LYS A 299 -18.68 -5.26 -7.86
CA LYS A 299 -17.58 -5.27 -8.81
C LYS A 299 -17.47 -3.92 -9.49
N GLY A 300 -16.26 -3.37 -9.59
CA GLY A 300 -15.98 -2.11 -10.27
C GLY A 300 -15.48 -0.99 -9.35
N VAL A 301 -15.40 0.21 -9.89
CA VAL A 301 -14.86 1.38 -9.21
C VAL A 301 -15.91 2.08 -8.38
N VAL A 302 -15.57 2.44 -7.15
CA VAL A 302 -16.47 3.07 -6.18
C VAL A 302 -15.78 4.29 -5.54
N PRO A 303 -16.32 5.50 -5.68
CA PRO A 303 -15.82 6.66 -4.94
C PRO A 303 -16.17 6.56 -3.46
N LEU A 304 -15.24 6.92 -2.60
CA LEU A 304 -15.44 6.89 -1.14
C LEU A 304 -16.41 7.97 -0.69
N VAL A 305 -17.55 7.54 -0.15
CA VAL A 305 -18.54 8.37 0.54
C VAL A 305 -19.00 7.58 1.77
N PRO A 306 -18.29 7.66 2.91
CA PRO A 306 -18.49 6.77 4.05
C PRO A 306 -19.97 6.67 4.51
N ASP A 307 -20.67 7.81 4.61
CA ASP A 307 -22.05 7.85 5.08
C ASP A 307 -23.06 7.17 4.14
N LEU A 308 -22.68 6.93 2.89
CA LEU A 308 -23.54 6.31 1.87
C LEU A 308 -23.12 4.89 1.49
N LEU A 309 -21.94 4.42 1.93
CA LEU A 309 -21.51 3.05 1.70
C LEU A 309 -21.98 2.14 2.82
N GLU A 310 -22.66 1.06 2.45
CA GLU A 310 -23.19 0.09 3.41
C GLU A 310 -22.38 -1.20 3.38
N TRP A 311 -21.98 -1.65 4.55
CA TRP A 311 -21.21 -2.87 4.78
C TRP A 311 -21.96 -3.78 5.75
N PRO A 312 -22.30 -5.02 5.37
CA PRO A 312 -22.79 -6.00 6.32
C PRO A 312 -21.65 -6.46 7.24
N PHE A 313 -21.99 -6.74 8.48
CA PHE A 313 -21.08 -7.32 9.46
C PHE A 313 -21.48 -8.75 9.78
N PHE A 314 -20.52 -9.55 10.22
CA PHE A 314 -20.71 -10.97 10.48
C PHE A 314 -19.98 -11.36 11.76
N ARG A 315 -20.55 -12.33 12.47
CA ARG A 315 -19.93 -13.02 13.61
C ARG A 315 -19.97 -14.51 13.41
N LYS A 316 -19.18 -15.25 14.17
CA LYS A 316 -19.24 -16.71 14.15
C LYS A 316 -20.24 -17.23 15.18
N GLU A 317 -21.18 -18.01 14.73
CA GLU A 317 -22.10 -18.78 15.57
C GLU A 317 -21.97 -20.26 15.19
N ASN A 318 -21.58 -21.10 16.15
CA ASN A 318 -21.35 -22.51 15.93
C ASN A 318 -20.42 -22.83 14.74
N GLY A 319 -19.34 -22.06 14.61
CA GLY A 319 -18.33 -22.18 13.56
C GLY A 319 -18.75 -21.65 12.18
N LYS A 320 -19.97 -21.13 12.03
CA LYS A 320 -20.48 -20.56 10.77
C LYS A 320 -20.57 -19.04 10.86
N TRP A 321 -20.30 -18.37 9.76
CA TRP A 321 -20.52 -16.94 9.64
C TRP A 321 -22.00 -16.63 9.49
N VAL A 322 -22.52 -15.78 10.36
CA VAL A 322 -23.90 -15.26 10.30
C VAL A 322 -23.86 -13.74 10.24
N ALA A 323 -24.73 -13.16 9.42
CA ALA A 323 -24.85 -11.71 9.38
C ALA A 323 -25.52 -11.21 10.67
N PHE A 324 -24.98 -10.13 11.22
CA PHE A 324 -25.60 -9.46 12.35
C PHE A 324 -25.70 -7.95 12.08
N LYS A 325 -26.65 -7.30 12.72
CA LYS A 325 -26.78 -5.86 12.72
C LYS A 325 -26.14 -5.34 14.01
N PRO A 326 -25.07 -4.56 13.93
CA PRO A 326 -24.50 -3.97 15.14
C PRO A 326 -25.50 -3.03 15.82
N ASP A 327 -25.46 -2.97 17.13
CA ASP A 327 -26.31 -2.07 17.92
C ASP A 327 -25.90 -0.59 17.72
N GLU A 328 -24.60 -0.38 17.45
CA GLU A 328 -24.04 0.94 17.20
C GLU A 328 -23.58 1.10 15.75
N LYS A 329 -23.49 2.34 15.30
CA LYS A 329 -22.87 2.63 13.99
C LYS A 329 -21.39 2.29 14.04
N PRO A 330 -20.81 1.81 12.92
CA PRO A 330 -19.38 1.61 12.84
C PRO A 330 -18.62 2.88 13.19
N LEU A 331 -17.58 2.76 14.02
CA LEU A 331 -16.58 3.80 14.10
C LEU A 331 -15.81 3.83 12.77
N VAL A 332 -15.71 5.01 12.16
CA VAL A 332 -15.09 5.18 10.85
C VAL A 332 -13.84 6.03 10.97
N GLN A 333 -12.69 5.45 10.63
CA GLN A 333 -11.41 6.16 10.57
C GLN A 333 -11.01 6.47 9.13
N MET A 334 -10.59 7.71 8.91
CA MET A 334 -9.97 8.15 7.66
C MET A 334 -8.45 8.05 7.75
N GLY A 335 -7.95 6.81 7.71
CA GLY A 335 -6.53 6.52 7.89
C GLY A 335 -5.65 7.07 6.77
N LEU A 336 -4.37 7.30 7.06
CA LEU A 336 -3.37 7.82 6.13
C LEU A 336 -3.81 9.11 5.41
N TYR A 337 -4.57 9.95 6.11
CA TYR A 337 -5.13 11.21 5.61
C TYR A 337 -6.04 11.05 4.38
N ALA A 338 -6.80 9.96 4.33
CA ALA A 338 -7.83 9.78 3.30
C ALA A 338 -8.90 10.86 3.43
N GLU A 339 -9.41 11.30 2.30
CA GLU A 339 -10.52 12.24 2.24
C GLU A 339 -11.65 11.64 1.39
N PRO A 340 -12.93 11.83 1.79
CA PRO A 340 -14.08 11.38 1.01
C PRO A 340 -14.34 12.28 -0.19
N PHE A 341 -15.14 11.78 -1.14
CA PHE A 341 -15.65 12.58 -2.25
C PHE A 341 -16.76 13.53 -1.77
N THR A 342 -16.72 14.75 -2.26
CA THR A 342 -17.80 15.72 -2.09
C THR A 342 -18.94 15.47 -3.09
N ARG A 343 -20.13 15.99 -2.80
CA ARG A 343 -21.27 15.93 -3.72
C ARG A 343 -20.97 16.53 -5.10
N ASN A 344 -20.17 17.60 -5.14
CA ASN A 344 -19.79 18.25 -6.40
C ASN A 344 -18.85 17.37 -7.25
N GLU A 345 -17.93 16.66 -6.61
CA GLU A 345 -17.04 15.71 -7.29
C GLU A 345 -17.80 14.52 -7.84
N LEU A 346 -18.77 13.97 -7.08
CA LEU A 346 -19.66 12.91 -7.54
C LEU A 346 -20.50 13.36 -8.76
N LYS A 347 -21.01 14.60 -8.76
CA LYS A 347 -21.74 15.17 -9.91
C LYS A 347 -20.84 15.27 -11.14
N LYS A 348 -19.53 15.56 -10.98
CA LYS A 348 -18.57 15.56 -12.09
C LYS A 348 -18.34 14.14 -12.63
N LEU A 349 -18.18 13.13 -11.76
CA LEU A 349 -18.07 11.73 -12.16
C LEU A 349 -19.33 11.22 -12.90
N LYS A 350 -20.50 11.70 -12.49
CA LYS A 350 -21.77 11.33 -13.13
C LYS A 350 -21.93 11.92 -14.54
N ARG A 351 -21.22 13.00 -14.93
CA ARG A 351 -21.38 13.63 -16.23
C ARG A 351 -20.92 12.70 -17.36
N LYS A 352 -21.68 12.70 -18.46
CA LYS A 352 -21.27 12.09 -19.72
C LYS A 352 -20.18 12.97 -20.33
N HIS A 353 -18.98 12.47 -20.40
CA HIS A 353 -17.97 13.13 -21.21
C HIS A 353 -18.26 12.80 -22.67
N THR A 354 -19.04 13.66 -23.33
CA THR A 354 -19.16 13.65 -24.80
C THR A 354 -17.85 14.18 -25.33
N TYR A 355 -16.96 13.28 -25.66
CA TYR A 355 -15.79 13.66 -26.43
C TYR A 355 -16.24 13.97 -27.85
N LYS A 356 -16.24 15.25 -28.24
CA LYS A 356 -16.21 15.55 -29.68
C LYS A 356 -14.96 14.88 -30.24
N LYS A 357 -15.13 14.01 -31.23
CA LYS A 357 -14.05 13.38 -31.98
C LYS A 357 -13.16 14.43 -32.63
#